data_da895505cad1319047436b4c31e5e662
#
_entry.id   da895505cad1319047436b4c31e5e662
#
_cell.length_a   1.000
_cell.length_b   1.000
_cell.length_c   1.000
_cell.angle_alpha   90.00
_cell.angle_beta   90.00
_cell.angle_gamma   90.00
#
_symmetry.space_group_name_H-M   'P 1'
#
loop_
_entity.id
_entity.type
_entity.pdbx_description
1 polymer ?
#
loop_
_entity_poly.entity_id
_entity_poly.type
_entity_poly.pdbx_seq_one_letter_code
_entity_poly.pdbx_strand_id
1 'polypeptide(L)'
;MTYIYCLSALNIVKILKIMIDLKGKNALVTGSSRGIGQQIVLGLAQLGCNIIVHGRTKESCTKTLDLVKNHNVKTYCVYGELSDESQVNLIIKQVKDLNINIDILYNNAAVMTPYHTDFWNHSWEEWMESFKVNVFAMYSLCRAFIPPMIENGFGRVVNLTSGIKGEPELAPYGASKWAVNKLTDDLAVKLQNTPVRINTLDPSWLRTDLGGEHAHNPVEAVMPGALAPALIENDGPNGQGFSALDQNIFSK
;
A
#
# COMPACT_ATOMS: atom_id res chain seq x y z
N MET A 1 17.50 2.89 -23.82
CA MET A 1 17.84 1.49 -23.47
C MET A 1 17.09 1.15 -22.19
N THR A 2 16.00 0.43 -22.33
CA THR A 2 15.05 0.10 -21.26
C THR A 2 15.61 -1.09 -20.51
N TYR A 3 16.18 -0.89 -19.33
CA TYR A 3 16.54 -2.00 -18.44
C TYR A 3 15.25 -2.55 -17.84
N ILE A 4 14.69 -3.55 -18.50
CA ILE A 4 13.75 -4.48 -17.87
C ILE A 4 14.59 -5.32 -16.91
N TYR A 5 14.45 -5.10 -15.59
CA TYR A 5 14.92 -6.06 -14.60
C TYR A 5 14.07 -7.32 -14.75
N CYS A 6 14.49 -8.17 -15.65
CA CYS A 6 13.99 -9.52 -15.81
C CYS A 6 14.53 -10.30 -14.59
N LEU A 7 13.71 -10.47 -13.54
CA LEU A 7 13.96 -11.53 -12.57
C LEU A 7 14.14 -12.81 -13.38
N SER A 8 15.27 -13.48 -13.23
CA SER A 8 15.51 -14.72 -13.95
C SER A 8 14.35 -15.66 -13.68
N ALA A 9 13.86 -16.37 -14.70
CA ALA A 9 12.74 -17.32 -14.58
C ALA A 9 12.93 -18.32 -13.42
N LEU A 10 14.17 -18.65 -13.07
CA LEU A 10 14.52 -19.50 -11.93
C LEU A 10 14.19 -18.87 -10.57
N ASN A 11 14.34 -17.55 -10.41
CA ASN A 11 14.00 -16.85 -9.16
C ASN A 11 12.49 -16.72 -9.01
N ILE A 12 11.77 -16.47 -10.10
CA ILE A 12 10.30 -16.44 -10.12
C ILE A 12 9.75 -17.83 -9.78
N VAL A 13 10.29 -18.90 -10.32
CA VAL A 13 9.83 -20.28 -10.05
C VAL A 13 10.13 -20.73 -8.62
N LYS A 14 11.24 -20.30 -8.01
CA LYS A 14 11.52 -20.57 -6.58
C LYS A 14 10.60 -19.80 -5.65
N ILE A 15 10.29 -18.54 -5.98
CA ILE A 15 9.36 -17.69 -5.23
C ILE A 15 7.95 -18.28 -5.28
N LEU A 16 7.48 -18.72 -6.46
CA LEU A 16 6.14 -19.29 -6.65
C LEU A 16 5.90 -20.65 -5.95
N LYS A 17 6.94 -21.29 -5.43
CA LYS A 17 6.81 -22.63 -4.78
C LYS A 17 6.45 -22.57 -3.29
N ILE A 18 6.47 -21.37 -2.66
CA ILE A 18 6.27 -21.16 -1.21
C ILE A 18 5.21 -20.09 -0.94
N MET A 19 4.54 -19.56 -1.97
CA MET A 19 3.70 -18.38 -1.85
C MET A 19 2.26 -18.67 -2.30
N ILE A 20 1.33 -18.03 -1.62
CA ILE A 20 -0.10 -18.13 -1.92
C ILE A 20 -0.42 -17.67 -3.35
N ASP A 21 -1.33 -18.38 -4.02
CA ASP A 21 -1.84 -17.98 -5.33
C ASP A 21 -2.80 -16.78 -5.19
N LEU A 22 -2.46 -15.69 -5.81
CA LEU A 22 -3.27 -14.47 -5.83
C LEU A 22 -4.17 -14.34 -7.05
N LYS A 23 -4.19 -15.32 -7.96
CA LYS A 23 -4.99 -15.26 -9.17
C LYS A 23 -6.48 -15.11 -8.84
N GLY A 24 -7.11 -14.09 -9.43
CA GLY A 24 -8.52 -13.78 -9.24
C GLY A 24 -8.85 -13.05 -7.93
N LYS A 25 -7.88 -12.87 -7.01
CA LYS A 25 -8.04 -12.03 -5.82
C LYS A 25 -8.24 -10.57 -6.19
N ASN A 26 -9.03 -9.83 -5.42
CA ASN A 26 -9.31 -8.42 -5.67
C ASN A 26 -8.44 -7.55 -4.77
N ALA A 27 -7.62 -6.71 -5.36
CA ALA A 27 -6.68 -5.83 -4.66
C ALA A 27 -7.07 -4.36 -4.81
N LEU A 28 -7.30 -3.69 -3.69
CA LEU A 28 -7.44 -2.24 -3.60
C LEU A 28 -6.11 -1.62 -3.17
N VAL A 29 -5.58 -0.71 -3.98
CA VAL A 29 -4.35 0.02 -3.68
C VAL A 29 -4.63 1.51 -3.66
N THR A 30 -4.56 2.14 -2.49
CA THR A 30 -4.77 3.59 -2.39
C THR A 30 -3.58 4.38 -2.95
N GLY A 31 -3.84 5.55 -3.58
CA GLY A 31 -2.79 6.37 -4.18
C GLY A 31 -2.03 5.65 -5.30
N SER A 32 -2.72 4.83 -6.09
CA SER A 32 -2.10 3.99 -7.12
C SER A 32 -2.14 4.59 -8.52
N SER A 33 -2.49 5.86 -8.66
CA SER A 33 -2.44 6.58 -9.93
C SER A 33 -1.02 6.81 -10.45
N ARG A 34 0.00 6.73 -9.58
CA ARG A 34 1.43 6.91 -9.90
C ARG A 34 2.33 6.34 -8.80
N GLY A 35 3.64 6.45 -8.98
CA GLY A 35 4.64 6.16 -7.95
C GLY A 35 4.61 4.71 -7.45
N ILE A 36 4.82 4.53 -6.16
CA ILE A 36 4.89 3.22 -5.50
C ILE A 36 3.59 2.44 -5.69
N GLY A 37 2.43 3.09 -5.48
CA GLY A 37 1.14 2.44 -5.64
C GLY A 37 0.90 1.91 -7.06
N GLN A 38 1.38 2.61 -8.08
CA GLN A 38 1.32 2.14 -9.47
C GLN A 38 2.21 0.89 -9.67
N GLN A 39 3.43 0.86 -9.10
CA GLN A 39 4.30 -0.32 -9.17
C GLN A 39 3.67 -1.53 -8.48
N ILE A 40 3.06 -1.34 -7.30
CA ILE A 40 2.34 -2.40 -6.57
C ILE A 40 1.19 -2.93 -7.43
N VAL A 41 0.39 -2.07 -8.04
CA VAL A 41 -0.71 -2.46 -8.94
C VAL A 41 -0.20 -3.29 -10.12
N LEU A 42 0.88 -2.87 -10.77
CA LEU A 42 1.47 -3.62 -11.90
C LEU A 42 1.94 -5.01 -11.45
N GLY A 43 2.62 -5.10 -10.32
CA GLY A 43 3.07 -6.39 -9.78
C GLY A 43 1.92 -7.33 -9.38
N LEU A 44 0.88 -6.81 -8.74
CA LEU A 44 -0.32 -7.60 -8.40
C LEU A 44 -1.08 -8.06 -9.66
N ALA A 45 -1.17 -7.22 -10.69
CA ALA A 45 -1.78 -7.59 -11.97
C ALA A 45 -0.99 -8.71 -12.68
N GLN A 46 0.36 -8.68 -12.62
CA GLN A 46 1.22 -9.76 -13.13
C GLN A 46 0.98 -11.09 -12.41
N LEU A 47 0.62 -11.05 -11.13
CA LEU A 47 0.23 -12.21 -10.33
C LEU A 47 -1.25 -12.64 -10.52
N GLY A 48 -1.96 -11.98 -11.46
CA GLY A 48 -3.34 -12.35 -11.81
C GLY A 48 -4.41 -11.76 -10.88
N CYS A 49 -4.07 -10.80 -10.02
CA CYS A 49 -5.07 -10.09 -9.20
C CYS A 49 -5.95 -9.18 -10.07
N ASN A 50 -7.23 -9.13 -9.78
CA ASN A 50 -8.10 -8.04 -10.20
C ASN A 50 -7.72 -6.77 -9.44
N ILE A 51 -7.74 -5.63 -10.10
CA ILE A 51 -7.16 -4.39 -9.58
C ILE A 51 -8.23 -3.32 -9.40
N ILE A 52 -8.26 -2.72 -8.23
CA ILE A 52 -9.00 -1.49 -7.95
C ILE A 52 -7.97 -0.37 -7.76
N VAL A 53 -7.86 0.49 -8.77
CA VAL A 53 -6.99 1.67 -8.74
C VAL A 53 -7.70 2.79 -7.98
N HIS A 54 -7.00 3.46 -7.08
CA HIS A 54 -7.51 4.65 -6.41
C HIS A 54 -6.65 5.88 -6.73
N GLY A 55 -7.33 6.97 -7.07
CA GLY A 55 -6.76 8.30 -7.25
C GLY A 55 -7.67 9.39 -6.70
N ARG A 56 -7.23 10.64 -6.70
CA ARG A 56 -8.05 11.78 -6.25
C ARG A 56 -9.21 12.08 -7.20
N THR A 57 -9.02 11.84 -8.49
CA THR A 57 -10.04 11.99 -9.54
C THR A 57 -10.05 10.75 -10.42
N LYS A 58 -11.13 10.54 -11.17
CA LYS A 58 -11.26 9.43 -12.12
C LYS A 58 -10.19 9.49 -13.20
N GLU A 59 -9.90 10.68 -13.70
CA GLU A 59 -8.90 10.93 -14.76
C GLU A 59 -7.49 10.54 -14.29
N SER A 60 -7.17 10.78 -13.03
CA SER A 60 -5.86 10.43 -12.47
C SER A 60 -5.56 8.92 -12.50
N CYS A 61 -6.59 8.07 -12.53
CA CYS A 61 -6.44 6.62 -12.59
C CYS A 61 -6.12 6.10 -14.00
N THR A 62 -6.41 6.88 -15.06
CA THR A 62 -6.38 6.41 -16.46
C THR A 62 -5.04 5.80 -16.84
N LYS A 63 -3.94 6.48 -16.54
CA LYS A 63 -2.59 6.00 -16.88
C LYS A 63 -2.31 4.61 -16.29
N THR A 64 -2.65 4.39 -15.01
CA THR A 64 -2.43 3.09 -14.37
C THR A 64 -3.34 2.02 -14.94
N LEU A 65 -4.61 2.33 -15.19
CA LEU A 65 -5.55 1.42 -15.83
C LEU A 65 -5.05 1.00 -17.23
N ASP A 66 -4.52 1.92 -18.00
CA ASP A 66 -3.96 1.61 -19.33
C ASP A 66 -2.75 0.67 -19.24
N LEU A 67 -1.88 0.84 -18.25
CA LEU A 67 -0.72 -0.02 -18.04
C LEU A 67 -1.10 -1.47 -17.70
N VAL A 68 -2.22 -1.68 -16.98
CA VAL A 68 -2.65 -3.03 -16.56
C VAL A 68 -3.54 -3.75 -17.58
N LYS A 69 -3.99 -3.09 -18.65
CA LYS A 69 -4.88 -3.67 -19.69
C LYS A 69 -4.39 -5.01 -20.28
N ASN A 70 -3.07 -5.18 -20.37
CA ASN A 70 -2.47 -6.36 -21.01
C ASN A 70 -2.33 -7.56 -20.07
N HIS A 71 -2.73 -7.46 -18.79
CA HIS A 71 -2.56 -8.54 -17.81
C HIS A 71 -3.75 -9.50 -17.69
N ASN A 72 -4.79 -9.34 -18.54
CA ASN A 72 -5.99 -10.20 -18.55
C ASN A 72 -6.67 -10.34 -17.17
N VAL A 73 -6.74 -9.23 -16.43
CA VAL A 73 -7.39 -9.12 -15.11
C VAL A 73 -8.51 -8.09 -15.17
N LYS A 74 -9.49 -8.18 -14.26
CA LYS A 74 -10.51 -7.16 -14.13
C LYS A 74 -9.92 -5.91 -13.49
N THR A 75 -10.30 -4.74 -13.99
CA THR A 75 -9.80 -3.46 -13.49
C THR A 75 -10.95 -2.52 -13.18
N TYR A 76 -10.83 -1.80 -12.08
CA TYR A 76 -11.81 -0.84 -11.59
C TYR A 76 -11.10 0.44 -11.16
N CYS A 77 -11.83 1.55 -11.11
CA CYS A 77 -11.35 2.81 -10.57
C CYS A 77 -12.31 3.29 -9.48
N VAL A 78 -11.76 3.70 -8.36
CA VAL A 78 -12.45 4.47 -7.31
C VAL A 78 -11.68 5.75 -7.06
N TYR A 79 -12.36 6.82 -6.68
CA TYR A 79 -11.72 8.12 -6.54
C TYR A 79 -12.33 8.95 -5.43
N GLY A 80 -11.50 9.80 -4.84
CA GLY A 80 -11.84 10.71 -3.76
C GLY A 80 -10.60 11.21 -3.03
N GLU A 81 -10.76 12.28 -2.26
CA GLU A 81 -9.69 12.85 -1.45
C GLU A 81 -9.65 12.19 -0.07
N LEU A 82 -8.47 11.72 0.35
CA LEU A 82 -8.30 11.00 1.61
C LEU A 82 -8.19 11.91 2.85
N SER A 83 -8.01 13.21 2.67
CA SER A 83 -8.03 14.20 3.76
C SER A 83 -9.44 14.58 4.20
N ASP A 84 -10.47 14.15 3.46
CA ASP A 84 -11.88 14.43 3.72
C ASP A 84 -12.64 13.14 4.07
N GLU A 85 -13.19 13.06 5.28
CA GLU A 85 -13.94 11.88 5.75
C GLU A 85 -15.13 11.54 4.83
N SER A 86 -15.83 12.55 4.30
CA SER A 86 -16.95 12.32 3.40
C SER A 86 -16.51 11.64 2.09
N GLN A 87 -15.35 12.02 1.57
CA GLN A 87 -14.75 11.43 0.38
C GLN A 87 -14.20 10.02 0.67
N VAL A 88 -13.62 9.78 1.84
CA VAL A 88 -13.23 8.42 2.28
C VAL A 88 -14.45 7.50 2.33
N ASN A 89 -15.57 7.97 2.89
CA ASN A 89 -16.82 7.22 2.90
C ASN A 89 -17.38 7.00 1.49
N LEU A 90 -17.21 7.95 0.57
CA LEU A 90 -17.57 7.80 -0.85
C LEU A 90 -16.70 6.73 -1.53
N ILE A 91 -15.40 6.70 -1.29
CA ILE A 91 -14.49 5.65 -1.80
C ILE A 91 -14.95 4.27 -1.31
N ILE A 92 -15.22 4.13 -0.01
CA ILE A 92 -15.73 2.88 0.57
C ILE A 92 -17.04 2.46 -0.11
N LYS A 93 -17.95 3.40 -0.34
CA LYS A 93 -19.20 3.15 -1.05
C LYS A 93 -18.96 2.69 -2.48
N GLN A 94 -18.11 3.39 -3.25
CA GLN A 94 -17.75 3.01 -4.62
C GLN A 94 -17.21 1.57 -4.68
N VAL A 95 -16.34 1.17 -3.74
CA VAL A 95 -15.82 -0.20 -3.68
C VAL A 95 -16.94 -1.20 -3.40
N LYS A 96 -17.83 -0.91 -2.45
CA LYS A 96 -18.98 -1.79 -2.12
C LYS A 96 -19.96 -1.93 -3.30
N ASP A 97 -20.18 -0.87 -4.05
CA ASP A 97 -21.05 -0.85 -5.22
C ASP A 97 -20.53 -1.74 -6.37
N LEU A 98 -19.23 -2.13 -6.35
CA LEU A 98 -18.68 -3.11 -7.29
C LEU A 98 -19.20 -4.54 -7.04
N ASN A 99 -19.81 -4.80 -5.89
CA ASN A 99 -20.29 -6.12 -5.46
C ASN A 99 -19.21 -7.21 -5.56
N ILE A 100 -17.98 -6.89 -5.15
CA ILE A 100 -16.84 -7.79 -5.05
C ILE A 100 -16.25 -7.72 -3.64
N ASN A 101 -15.67 -8.80 -3.17
CA ASN A 101 -14.91 -8.82 -1.93
C ASN A 101 -13.52 -8.26 -2.16
N ILE A 102 -13.01 -7.45 -1.25
CA ILE A 102 -11.61 -7.04 -1.23
C ILE A 102 -10.82 -8.12 -0.49
N ASP A 103 -9.86 -8.73 -1.17
CA ASP A 103 -8.95 -9.74 -0.60
C ASP A 103 -7.64 -9.12 -0.13
N ILE A 104 -7.18 -8.06 -0.81
CA ILE A 104 -5.90 -7.40 -0.56
C ILE A 104 -6.13 -5.89 -0.48
N LEU A 105 -5.66 -5.26 0.60
CA LEU A 105 -5.72 -3.82 0.80
C LEU A 105 -4.32 -3.27 1.01
N TYR A 106 -3.84 -2.42 0.09
CA TYR A 106 -2.66 -1.60 0.29
C TYR A 106 -3.06 -0.17 0.66
N ASN A 107 -2.84 0.21 1.89
CA ASN A 107 -2.90 1.59 2.33
C ASN A 107 -1.58 2.28 1.99
N ASN A 108 -1.42 2.63 0.70
CA ASN A 108 -0.21 3.20 0.14
C ASN A 108 -0.25 4.73 0.09
N ALA A 109 -1.42 5.33 -0.12
CA ALA A 109 -1.53 6.79 -0.21
C ALA A 109 -0.94 7.47 1.03
N ALA A 110 -0.18 8.52 0.79
CA ALA A 110 0.39 9.35 1.85
C ALA A 110 0.59 10.79 1.37
N VAL A 111 0.63 11.70 2.33
CA VAL A 111 1.12 13.06 2.16
C VAL A 111 2.31 13.27 3.09
N MET A 112 3.24 14.09 2.64
CA MET A 112 4.36 14.58 3.42
C MET A 112 4.27 16.11 3.46
N THR A 113 4.33 16.67 4.65
CA THR A 113 4.31 18.12 4.84
C THR A 113 5.60 18.76 4.37
N PRO A 114 5.61 20.08 4.13
CA PRO A 114 6.83 20.79 3.78
C PRO A 114 7.95 20.56 4.80
N TYR A 115 9.18 20.60 4.32
CA TYR A 115 10.37 20.53 5.15
C TYR A 115 10.60 21.88 5.86
N HIS A 116 10.66 21.87 7.19
CA HIS A 116 10.93 23.06 8.00
C HIS A 116 12.26 22.93 8.74
N THR A 117 13.20 23.82 8.47
CA THR A 117 14.50 23.87 9.20
C THR A 117 14.33 24.21 10.67
N ASP A 118 13.26 24.91 11.03
CA ASP A 118 12.86 25.17 12.41
C ASP A 118 11.69 24.29 12.78
N PHE A 119 11.93 23.36 13.69
CA PHE A 119 10.92 22.41 14.21
C PHE A 119 9.65 23.10 14.71
N TRP A 120 9.76 24.29 15.31
CA TRP A 120 8.63 24.99 15.91
C TRP A 120 7.68 25.65 14.90
N ASN A 121 8.04 25.64 13.61
CA ASN A 121 7.23 26.24 12.54
C ASN A 121 6.21 25.30 11.93
N HIS A 122 6.11 24.04 12.39
CA HIS A 122 5.06 23.14 11.95
C HIS A 122 3.69 23.63 12.41
N SER A 123 2.81 23.91 11.44
CA SER A 123 1.46 24.42 11.70
C SER A 123 0.52 23.30 12.17
N TRP A 124 -0.60 23.68 12.81
CA TRP A 124 -1.67 22.75 13.15
C TRP A 124 -2.24 22.05 11.92
N GLU A 125 -2.39 22.79 10.82
CA GLU A 125 -2.91 22.31 9.55
C GLU A 125 -2.04 21.19 8.95
N GLU A 126 -0.72 21.32 9.02
CA GLU A 126 0.23 20.29 8.57
C GLU A 126 0.14 19.03 9.40
N TRP A 127 0.00 19.15 10.71
CA TRP A 127 -0.28 18.00 11.58
C TRP A 127 -1.58 17.31 11.20
N MET A 128 -2.66 18.08 11.06
CA MET A 128 -3.97 17.55 10.70
C MET A 128 -3.99 16.90 9.32
N GLU A 129 -3.34 17.50 8.32
CA GLU A 129 -3.26 16.93 6.97
C GLU A 129 -2.53 15.58 6.97
N SER A 130 -1.35 15.51 7.64
CA SER A 130 -0.60 14.26 7.78
C SER A 130 -1.43 13.17 8.44
N PHE A 131 -2.15 13.48 9.53
CA PHE A 131 -2.94 12.49 10.24
C PHE A 131 -4.22 12.11 9.51
N LYS A 132 -4.91 13.05 8.86
CA LYS A 132 -6.12 12.74 8.07
C LYS A 132 -5.84 11.73 6.97
N VAL A 133 -4.79 11.98 6.17
CA VAL A 133 -4.47 11.12 5.03
C VAL A 133 -3.76 9.84 5.48
N ASN A 134 -2.68 9.97 6.27
CA ASN A 134 -1.79 8.84 6.54
C ASN A 134 -2.37 7.88 7.60
N VAL A 135 -3.24 8.38 8.51
CA VAL A 135 -3.72 7.61 9.67
C VAL A 135 -5.23 7.38 9.61
N PHE A 136 -6.05 8.44 9.56
CA PHE A 136 -7.49 8.30 9.72
C PHE A 136 -8.15 7.65 8.50
N ALA A 137 -7.72 8.01 7.29
CA ALA A 137 -8.20 7.37 6.07
C ALA A 137 -7.79 5.89 6.04
N MET A 138 -6.53 5.56 6.35
CA MET A 138 -6.04 4.19 6.47
C MET A 138 -6.88 3.36 7.46
N TYR A 139 -7.11 3.90 8.66
CA TYR A 139 -7.93 3.23 9.66
C TYR A 139 -9.38 3.03 9.18
N SER A 140 -9.99 4.02 8.53
CA SER A 140 -11.35 3.93 8.01
C SER A 140 -11.50 2.84 6.94
N LEU A 141 -10.49 2.69 6.06
CA LEU A 141 -10.46 1.61 5.06
C LEU A 141 -10.25 0.24 5.73
N CYS A 142 -9.36 0.13 6.72
CA CYS A 142 -9.20 -1.09 7.51
C CYS A 142 -10.52 -1.49 8.19
N ARG A 143 -11.20 -0.54 8.85
CA ARG A 143 -12.51 -0.74 9.48
C ARG A 143 -13.58 -1.22 8.51
N ALA A 144 -13.54 -0.73 7.27
CA ALA A 144 -14.55 -1.07 6.26
C ALA A 144 -14.32 -2.44 5.62
N PHE A 145 -13.06 -2.86 5.42
CA PHE A 145 -12.74 -4.03 4.59
C PHE A 145 -12.22 -5.24 5.38
N ILE A 146 -11.67 -5.07 6.59
CA ILE A 146 -11.20 -6.20 7.40
C ILE A 146 -12.35 -7.14 7.83
N PRO A 147 -13.51 -6.67 8.32
CA PRO A 147 -14.57 -7.57 8.71
C PRO A 147 -15.05 -8.50 7.58
N PRO A 148 -15.34 -8.01 6.34
CA PRO A 148 -15.65 -8.90 5.23
C PRO A 148 -14.50 -9.86 4.86
N MET A 149 -13.22 -9.47 4.99
CA MET A 149 -12.09 -10.37 4.78
C MET A 149 -12.11 -11.55 5.77
N ILE A 150 -12.45 -11.29 7.03
CA ILE A 150 -12.57 -12.35 8.06
C ILE A 150 -13.69 -13.33 7.67
N GLU A 151 -14.87 -12.82 7.30
CA GLU A 151 -16.02 -13.62 6.90
C GLU A 151 -15.74 -14.49 5.66
N ASN A 152 -14.94 -13.95 4.71
CA ASN A 152 -14.55 -14.65 3.49
C ASN A 152 -13.34 -15.58 3.65
N GLY A 153 -12.77 -15.69 4.85
CA GLY A 153 -11.69 -16.62 5.15
C GLY A 153 -10.32 -16.23 4.57
N PHE A 154 -10.15 -14.99 4.09
CA PHE A 154 -8.89 -14.50 3.54
C PHE A 154 -8.78 -12.98 3.59
N GLY A 155 -7.61 -12.46 3.93
CA GLY A 155 -7.30 -11.03 3.83
C GLY A 155 -5.83 -10.72 4.01
N ARG A 156 -5.31 -9.79 3.19
CA ARG A 156 -3.95 -9.22 3.33
C ARG A 156 -4.04 -7.72 3.36
N VAL A 157 -3.65 -7.15 4.48
CA VAL A 157 -3.63 -5.69 4.66
C VAL A 157 -2.19 -5.25 4.81
N VAL A 158 -1.77 -4.31 3.97
CA VAL A 158 -0.42 -3.77 3.95
C VAL A 158 -0.49 -2.26 4.13
N ASN A 159 0.01 -1.78 5.26
CA ASN A 159 0.07 -0.36 5.57
C ASN A 159 1.47 0.18 5.27
N LEU A 160 1.58 1.13 4.33
CA LEU A 160 2.88 1.72 4.01
C LEU A 160 3.32 2.66 5.13
N THR A 161 4.46 2.33 5.68
CA THR A 161 5.15 3.09 6.71
C THR A 161 6.36 3.84 6.14
N SER A 162 7.29 4.24 6.98
CA SER A 162 8.57 4.83 6.61
C SER A 162 9.59 4.52 7.70
N GLY A 163 10.82 4.27 7.30
CA GLY A 163 11.96 4.17 8.20
C GLY A 163 12.46 5.51 8.75
N ILE A 164 11.76 6.61 8.46
CA ILE A 164 12.14 7.96 8.92
C ILE A 164 12.27 8.00 10.44
N LYS A 165 13.44 8.46 10.89
CA LYS A 165 13.75 8.58 12.32
C LYS A 165 14.75 9.69 12.55
N GLY A 166 14.44 10.58 13.48
CA GLY A 166 15.36 11.68 13.81
C GLY A 166 15.39 12.82 12.78
N GLU A 167 14.30 12.99 12.03
CA GLU A 167 14.11 14.06 11.05
C GLU A 167 13.05 15.05 11.58
N PRO A 168 13.43 15.96 12.50
CA PRO A 168 12.47 16.87 13.12
C PRO A 168 11.83 17.84 12.12
N GLU A 169 12.49 18.10 11.00
CA GLU A 169 12.01 18.93 9.90
C GLU A 169 10.77 18.38 9.20
N LEU A 170 10.49 17.09 9.41
CA LEU A 170 9.32 16.35 8.87
C LEU A 170 8.47 15.75 9.99
N ALA A 171 8.44 16.38 11.16
CA ALA A 171 7.82 15.84 12.37
C ALA A 171 6.35 15.39 12.18
N PRO A 172 5.43 16.15 11.53
CA PRO A 172 4.05 15.71 11.33
C PRO A 172 3.98 14.42 10.50
N TYR A 173 4.77 14.33 9.44
CA TYR A 173 4.85 13.12 8.61
C TYR A 173 5.42 11.95 9.41
N GLY A 174 6.57 12.13 10.05
CA GLY A 174 7.23 11.10 10.84
C GLY A 174 6.31 10.53 11.93
N ALA A 175 5.67 11.42 12.70
CA ALA A 175 4.73 11.04 13.75
C ALA A 175 3.53 10.25 13.16
N SER A 176 2.98 10.69 12.02
CA SER A 176 1.89 9.96 11.36
C SER A 176 2.29 8.55 10.93
N LYS A 177 3.52 8.36 10.42
CA LYS A 177 4.04 7.04 10.04
C LYS A 177 4.31 6.12 11.23
N TRP A 178 4.71 6.69 12.37
CA TRP A 178 4.79 5.93 13.63
C TRP A 178 3.41 5.54 14.16
N ALA A 179 2.40 6.40 14.02
CA ALA A 179 1.02 6.06 14.35
C ALA A 179 0.48 4.91 13.47
N VAL A 180 0.86 4.85 12.18
CA VAL A 180 0.55 3.71 11.29
C VAL A 180 1.14 2.41 11.84
N ASN A 181 2.41 2.40 12.29
CA ASN A 181 3.02 1.22 12.91
C ASN A 181 2.22 0.78 14.15
N LYS A 182 1.97 1.71 15.07
CA LYS A 182 1.21 1.41 16.30
C LYS A 182 -0.18 0.85 16.03
N LEU A 183 -0.93 1.44 15.11
CA LEU A 183 -2.26 0.94 14.75
C LEU A 183 -2.20 -0.42 14.07
N THR A 184 -1.17 -0.69 13.27
CA THR A 184 -0.96 -1.99 12.65
C THR A 184 -0.70 -3.06 13.70
N ASP A 185 0.13 -2.77 14.72
CA ASP A 185 0.40 -3.68 15.83
C ASP A 185 -0.89 -4.01 16.61
N ASP A 186 -1.71 -3.01 16.93
CA ASP A 186 -2.97 -3.21 17.66
C ASP A 186 -3.99 -4.03 16.83
N LEU A 187 -4.10 -3.73 15.54
CA LEU A 187 -4.95 -4.50 14.64
C LEU A 187 -4.44 -5.94 14.48
N ALA A 188 -3.13 -6.16 14.42
CA ALA A 188 -2.55 -7.49 14.33
C ALA A 188 -2.89 -8.35 15.57
N VAL A 189 -2.82 -7.78 16.77
CA VAL A 189 -3.28 -8.46 17.98
C VAL A 189 -4.75 -8.85 17.89
N LYS A 190 -5.61 -7.94 17.39
CA LYS A 190 -7.04 -8.19 17.21
C LYS A 190 -7.32 -9.28 16.17
N LEU A 191 -6.46 -9.44 15.19
CA LEU A 191 -6.60 -10.39 14.07
C LEU A 191 -5.86 -11.72 14.27
N GLN A 192 -5.25 -11.95 15.44
CA GLN A 192 -4.37 -13.10 15.70
C GLN A 192 -5.01 -14.45 15.38
N ASN A 193 -6.30 -14.62 15.66
CA ASN A 193 -7.04 -15.87 15.46
C ASN A 193 -7.97 -15.80 14.24
N THR A 194 -7.62 -15.03 13.24
CA THR A 194 -8.40 -14.87 12.00
C THR A 194 -7.54 -15.23 10.78
N PRO A 195 -8.15 -15.47 9.61
CA PRO A 195 -7.40 -15.69 8.37
C PRO A 195 -6.80 -14.43 7.74
N VAL A 196 -6.98 -13.26 8.38
CA VAL A 196 -6.46 -11.98 7.90
C VAL A 196 -5.07 -11.73 8.48
N ARG A 197 -4.15 -11.28 7.63
CA ARG A 197 -2.83 -10.81 8.05
C ARG A 197 -2.68 -9.34 7.72
N ILE A 198 -2.19 -8.58 8.70
CA ILE A 198 -1.91 -7.15 8.57
C ILE A 198 -0.46 -6.89 8.93
N ASN A 199 0.25 -6.19 8.04
CA ASN A 199 1.67 -5.90 8.20
C ASN A 199 2.00 -4.50 7.70
N THR A 200 3.15 -3.96 8.12
CA THR A 200 3.67 -2.73 7.55
C THR A 200 4.68 -3.01 6.44
N LEU A 201 4.80 -2.07 5.51
CA LEU A 201 5.80 -2.07 4.46
C LEU A 201 6.53 -0.73 4.44
N ASP A 202 7.83 -0.76 4.67
CA ASP A 202 8.71 0.37 4.39
C ASP A 202 9.21 0.26 2.94
N PRO A 203 8.80 1.18 2.04
CA PRO A 203 9.24 1.16 0.66
C PRO A 203 10.67 1.68 0.48
N SER A 204 11.31 2.21 1.54
CA SER A 204 12.54 2.98 1.50
C SER A 204 12.37 4.34 0.80
N TRP A 205 13.46 5.07 0.59
CA TRP A 205 13.45 6.38 -0.05
C TRP A 205 13.64 6.26 -1.56
N LEU A 206 12.55 6.48 -2.31
CA LEU A 206 12.45 6.25 -3.75
C LEU A 206 12.12 7.53 -4.50
N ARG A 207 12.64 7.69 -5.72
CA ARG A 207 12.32 8.80 -6.62
C ARG A 207 10.86 8.73 -7.06
N THR A 208 10.05 9.53 -6.40
CA THR A 208 8.62 9.74 -6.63
C THR A 208 8.31 11.22 -6.37
N ASP A 209 7.11 11.66 -6.66
CA ASP A 209 6.70 13.04 -6.34
C ASP A 209 6.81 13.35 -4.83
N LEU A 210 6.61 12.34 -3.98
CA LEU A 210 6.74 12.50 -2.53
C LEU A 210 8.19 12.40 -2.08
N GLY A 211 8.97 11.46 -2.62
CA GLY A 211 10.36 11.24 -2.21
C GLY A 211 11.37 12.22 -2.82
N GLY A 212 10.96 12.93 -3.88
CA GLY A 212 11.82 13.89 -4.59
C GLY A 212 12.86 13.24 -5.49
N GLU A 213 13.56 14.08 -6.26
CA GLU A 213 14.58 13.64 -7.23
C GLU A 213 15.88 13.17 -6.59
N HIS A 214 16.15 13.62 -5.36
CA HIS A 214 17.37 13.26 -4.62
C HIS A 214 17.32 11.89 -3.94
N ALA A 215 16.19 11.19 -4.01
CA ALA A 215 16.09 9.84 -3.48
C ALA A 215 17.07 8.88 -4.19
N HIS A 216 17.68 8.00 -3.41
CA HIS A 216 18.77 7.14 -3.89
C HIS A 216 18.34 6.13 -4.95
N ASN A 217 17.11 5.60 -4.84
CA ASN A 217 16.65 4.49 -5.67
C ASN A 217 15.52 4.92 -6.62
N PRO A 218 15.44 4.35 -7.84
CA PRO A 218 14.29 4.54 -8.72
C PRO A 218 13.04 3.88 -8.11
N VAL A 219 11.85 4.34 -8.51
CA VAL A 219 10.59 3.83 -7.97
C VAL A 219 10.40 2.33 -8.23
N GLU A 220 10.92 1.83 -9.34
CA GLU A 220 10.86 0.41 -9.73
C GLU A 220 11.61 -0.50 -8.75
N ALA A 221 12.60 0.03 -8.01
CA ALA A 221 13.34 -0.72 -7.01
C ALA A 221 12.46 -1.26 -5.87
N VAL A 222 11.26 -0.72 -5.67
CA VAL A 222 10.30 -1.24 -4.69
C VAL A 222 9.87 -2.68 -5.01
N MET A 223 10.05 -3.10 -6.27
CA MET A 223 9.64 -4.41 -6.74
C MET A 223 10.82 -5.40 -6.77
N PRO A 224 10.62 -6.68 -6.46
CA PRO A 224 9.34 -7.33 -6.10
C PRO A 224 8.99 -7.23 -4.60
N GLY A 225 9.86 -6.66 -3.77
CA GLY A 225 9.74 -6.72 -2.31
C GLY A 225 8.43 -6.15 -1.77
N ALA A 226 7.86 -5.15 -2.47
CA ALA A 226 6.57 -4.60 -2.07
C ALA A 226 5.41 -5.61 -2.12
N LEU A 227 5.55 -6.73 -2.83
CA LEU A 227 4.52 -7.77 -2.91
C LEU A 227 4.61 -8.80 -1.78
N ALA A 228 5.75 -8.90 -1.10
CA ALA A 228 5.98 -9.94 -0.10
C ALA A 228 4.88 -10.02 0.98
N PRO A 229 4.43 -8.91 1.60
CA PRO A 229 3.40 -9.00 2.63
C PRO A 229 2.01 -9.40 2.10
N ALA A 230 1.77 -9.35 0.78
CA ALA A 230 0.53 -9.87 0.18
C ALA A 230 0.60 -11.36 -0.15
N LEU A 231 1.79 -11.92 -0.23
CA LEU A 231 2.06 -13.29 -0.67
C LEU A 231 2.22 -14.28 0.50
N ILE A 232 2.08 -13.83 1.73
CA ILE A 232 2.21 -14.66 2.94
C ILE A 232 1.00 -15.60 3.11
N GLU A 233 1.23 -16.78 3.71
CA GLU A 233 0.19 -17.74 4.05
C GLU A 233 -0.72 -17.26 5.20
N ASN A 234 -1.85 -17.95 5.44
CA ASN A 234 -2.80 -17.59 6.50
C ASN A 234 -2.24 -17.73 7.92
N ASP A 235 -1.21 -18.51 8.11
CA ASP A 235 -0.43 -18.67 9.36
C ASP A 235 0.88 -17.87 9.36
N GLY A 236 1.12 -17.11 8.31
CA GLY A 236 2.33 -16.29 8.15
C GLY A 236 2.37 -15.06 9.07
N PRO A 237 3.39 -14.21 8.87
CA PRO A 237 3.64 -13.03 9.68
C PRO A 237 2.41 -12.11 9.83
N ASN A 238 2.20 -11.62 11.07
CA ASN A 238 1.13 -10.69 11.41
C ASN A 238 1.67 -9.63 12.38
N GLY A 239 1.48 -8.36 12.07
CA GLY A 239 2.03 -7.23 12.83
C GLY A 239 3.54 -7.02 12.60
N GLN A 240 4.09 -7.53 11.50
CA GLN A 240 5.51 -7.38 11.22
C GLN A 240 5.79 -6.27 10.20
N GLY A 241 7.00 -5.69 10.32
CA GLY A 241 7.55 -4.73 9.36
C GLY A 241 8.32 -5.44 8.25
N PHE A 242 7.94 -5.17 7.01
CA PHE A 242 8.65 -5.56 5.81
C PHE A 242 9.41 -4.37 5.25
N SER A 243 10.61 -4.60 4.69
CA SER A 243 11.32 -3.60 3.89
C SER A 243 11.36 -4.03 2.44
N ALA A 244 10.86 -3.20 1.53
CA ALA A 244 10.77 -3.56 0.12
C ALA A 244 12.14 -3.81 -0.55
N LEU A 245 13.22 -3.25 0.02
CA LEU A 245 14.58 -3.42 -0.48
C LEU A 245 15.37 -4.54 0.24
N ASP A 246 14.74 -5.28 1.16
CA ASP A 246 15.39 -6.44 1.79
C ASP A 246 15.56 -7.56 0.75
N GLN A 247 16.81 -7.86 0.40
CA GLN A 247 17.15 -8.92 -0.57
C GLN A 247 16.73 -10.32 -0.12
N ASN A 248 16.50 -10.52 1.19
CA ASN A 248 16.07 -11.79 1.79
C ASN A 248 14.58 -11.86 2.09
N ILE A 249 13.78 -10.89 1.63
CA ILE A 249 12.36 -10.75 1.98
C ILE A 249 11.53 -12.01 1.63
N PHE A 250 11.97 -12.79 0.65
CA PHE A 250 11.32 -14.03 0.20
C PHE A 250 12.05 -15.30 0.68
N SER A 251 13.04 -15.17 1.56
CA SER A 251 13.88 -16.30 2.04
C SER A 251 13.52 -16.72 3.47
N LYS A 252 12.57 -16.00 4.10
CA LYS A 252 12.17 -16.19 5.51
C LYS A 252 10.90 -16.99 5.64
#